data_eaae5d2e0a9d94e7cf5918577dbc15cf
#
_entry.id   eaae5d2e0a9d94e7cf5918577dbc15cf
#
_cell.length_a   1.000
_cell.length_b   1.000
_cell.length_c   1.000
_cell.angle_alpha   90.00
_cell.angle_beta   90.00
_cell.angle_gamma   90.00
#
_symmetry.space_group_name_H-M   'P 1'
#
loop_
_entity.id
_entity.type
_entity.pdbx_description
1 polymer ?
#
loop_
_entity_poly.entity_id
_entity_poly.type
_entity_poly.pdbx_seq_one_letter_code
_entity_poly.pdbx_strand_id
1 'polypeptide(L)'
;MQETSTLDKIHTAATQEFLEKGFRAASLRNMVKIAGVTTGAFYGYYKSKEELFDALVGEQAEYVLQLFDTSIDNFEKLPGEMQTQQMTEASNDAVKRMLDYIYDNYDAFKLIILCAEGTKYANFVHQIVAKEEESTYAYITTLKQMGRSVEPINKKMVHMVASGLFTGIFETIVHDMPKSEAKEYVLQLERFCSAGWEELLGVRFGNK
;
A
#
# COMPACT_ATOMS: atom_id res chain seq x y z
N MET A 1 -28.31 4.73 -22.70
CA MET A 1 -27.42 5.50 -21.79
C MET A 1 -27.99 5.32 -20.40
N GLN A 2 -27.29 4.63 -19.52
CA GLN A 2 -27.69 4.60 -18.08
C GLN A 2 -27.54 6.01 -17.52
N GLU A 3 -28.58 6.51 -16.87
CA GLU A 3 -28.50 7.79 -16.15
C GLU A 3 -27.51 7.64 -14.99
N THR A 4 -26.43 8.44 -14.98
CA THR A 4 -25.45 8.46 -13.90
C THR A 4 -26.13 8.85 -12.60
N SER A 5 -26.02 8.03 -11.57
CA SER A 5 -26.67 8.27 -10.28
C SER A 5 -26.16 9.57 -9.63
N THR A 6 -26.94 10.13 -8.72
CA THR A 6 -26.52 11.30 -7.92
C THR A 6 -25.24 10.99 -7.13
N LEU A 7 -25.13 9.76 -6.62
CA LEU A 7 -23.96 9.28 -5.89
C LEU A 7 -22.72 9.26 -6.79
N ASP A 8 -22.81 8.71 -8.01
CA ASP A 8 -21.69 8.66 -8.95
C ASP A 8 -21.21 10.08 -9.34
N LYS A 9 -22.15 11.02 -9.51
CA LYS A 9 -21.80 12.42 -9.78
C LYS A 9 -21.03 13.05 -8.62
N ILE A 10 -21.45 12.78 -7.37
CA ILE A 10 -20.75 13.25 -6.17
C ILE A 10 -19.35 12.62 -6.10
N HIS A 11 -19.20 11.31 -6.29
CA HIS A 11 -17.92 10.61 -6.26
C HIS A 11 -16.96 11.16 -7.33
N THR A 12 -17.41 11.28 -8.58
CA THR A 12 -16.60 11.82 -9.68
C THR A 12 -16.10 13.24 -9.38
N ALA A 13 -17.02 14.13 -8.95
CA ALA A 13 -16.67 15.51 -8.62
C ALA A 13 -15.72 15.60 -7.41
N ALA A 14 -15.89 14.72 -6.42
CA ALA A 14 -15.03 14.66 -5.24
C ALA A 14 -13.64 14.16 -5.59
N THR A 15 -13.54 13.08 -6.36
CA THR A 15 -12.24 12.55 -6.83
C THR A 15 -11.47 13.61 -7.58
N GLN A 16 -12.11 14.31 -8.53
CA GLN A 16 -11.47 15.41 -9.25
C GLN A 16 -10.98 16.52 -8.31
N GLU A 17 -11.82 17.02 -7.40
CA GLU A 17 -11.46 18.10 -6.48
C GLU A 17 -10.34 17.71 -5.52
N PHE A 18 -10.35 16.44 -5.02
CA PHE A 18 -9.29 15.94 -4.17
C PHE A 18 -7.96 15.79 -4.93
N LEU A 19 -7.98 15.28 -6.15
CA LEU A 19 -6.76 15.14 -6.97
C LEU A 19 -6.16 16.49 -7.32
N GLU A 20 -6.99 17.52 -7.56
CA GLU A 20 -6.50 18.86 -7.89
C GLU A 20 -5.93 19.62 -6.69
N LYS A 21 -6.49 19.44 -5.47
CA LYS A 21 -6.20 20.32 -4.33
C LYS A 21 -5.71 19.59 -3.08
N GLY A 22 -5.73 18.28 -3.06
CA GLY A 22 -5.54 17.48 -1.87
C GLY A 22 -6.74 17.59 -0.90
N PHE A 23 -6.82 16.67 0.06
CA PHE A 23 -7.94 16.65 1.01
C PHE A 23 -8.09 17.94 1.78
N ARG A 24 -7.00 18.53 2.32
CA ARG A 24 -7.08 19.73 3.17
C ARG A 24 -7.71 20.91 2.48
N ALA A 25 -7.27 21.22 1.25
CA ALA A 25 -7.70 22.39 0.49
C ALA A 25 -8.96 22.18 -0.33
N ALA A 26 -9.42 20.92 -0.51
CA ALA A 26 -10.60 20.60 -1.28
C ALA A 26 -11.88 21.19 -0.67
N SER A 27 -12.74 21.74 -1.53
CA SER A 27 -13.97 22.45 -1.16
C SER A 27 -15.22 21.65 -1.45
N LEU A 28 -15.96 21.29 -0.40
CA LEU A 28 -17.26 20.63 -0.52
C LEU A 28 -18.23 21.44 -1.41
N ARG A 29 -18.22 22.77 -1.28
CA ARG A 29 -19.04 23.64 -2.11
C ARG A 29 -18.72 23.52 -3.60
N ASN A 30 -17.44 23.36 -3.92
CA ASN A 30 -17.00 23.17 -5.30
C ASN A 30 -17.41 21.78 -5.82
N MET A 31 -17.25 20.72 -5.03
CA MET A 31 -17.69 19.36 -5.37
C MET A 31 -19.18 19.33 -5.70
N VAL A 32 -20.02 19.89 -4.84
CA VAL A 32 -21.49 19.98 -5.04
C VAL A 32 -21.83 20.74 -6.33
N LYS A 33 -21.10 21.84 -6.63
CA LYS A 33 -21.28 22.61 -7.87
C LYS A 33 -20.88 21.80 -9.11
N ILE A 34 -19.74 21.11 -9.09
CA ILE A 34 -19.26 20.27 -10.20
C ILE A 34 -20.22 19.10 -10.43
N ALA A 35 -20.67 18.44 -9.36
CA ALA A 35 -21.63 17.33 -9.41
C ALA A 35 -23.01 17.74 -9.94
N GLY A 36 -23.31 19.05 -9.96
CA GLY A 36 -24.62 19.56 -10.36
C GLY A 36 -25.75 19.16 -9.40
N VAL A 37 -25.43 18.99 -8.11
CA VAL A 37 -26.38 18.59 -7.06
C VAL A 37 -26.56 19.71 -6.05
N THR A 38 -27.61 19.63 -5.22
CA THR A 38 -27.79 20.59 -4.12
C THR A 38 -26.96 20.18 -2.90
N THR A 39 -26.62 21.15 -2.06
CA THR A 39 -25.96 20.88 -0.78
C THR A 39 -26.79 19.94 0.10
N GLY A 40 -28.13 20.07 0.08
CA GLY A 40 -29.04 19.18 0.80
C GLY A 40 -28.97 17.74 0.27
N ALA A 41 -28.85 17.55 -1.06
CA ALA A 41 -28.70 16.24 -1.66
C ALA A 41 -27.36 15.59 -1.23
N PHE A 42 -26.27 16.38 -1.18
CA PHE A 42 -24.99 15.89 -0.66
C PHE A 42 -25.11 15.40 0.78
N TYR A 43 -25.69 16.19 1.68
CA TYR A 43 -25.85 15.81 3.08
C TYR A 43 -26.82 14.65 3.32
N GLY A 44 -27.57 14.25 2.31
CA GLY A 44 -28.33 13.00 2.31
C GLY A 44 -27.47 11.75 2.17
N TYR A 45 -26.26 11.88 1.61
CA TYR A 45 -25.30 10.78 1.43
C TYR A 45 -24.17 10.81 2.46
N TYR A 46 -23.57 11.98 2.71
CA TYR A 46 -22.37 12.14 3.52
C TYR A 46 -22.50 13.28 4.52
N LYS A 47 -22.13 13.05 5.76
CA LYS A 47 -22.18 14.08 6.83
C LYS A 47 -21.00 15.04 6.75
N SER A 48 -19.89 14.65 6.13
CA SER A 48 -18.67 15.45 6.08
C SER A 48 -17.83 15.12 4.85
N LYS A 49 -16.79 15.92 4.62
CA LYS A 49 -15.76 15.69 3.61
C LYS A 49 -14.94 14.44 3.94
N GLU A 50 -14.71 14.19 5.22
CA GLU A 50 -14.00 13.01 5.74
C GLU A 50 -14.77 11.73 5.44
N GLU A 51 -16.09 11.72 5.66
CA GLU A 51 -16.94 10.56 5.37
C GLU A 51 -16.99 10.27 3.85
N LEU A 52 -17.04 11.30 3.02
CA LEU A 52 -16.94 11.15 1.57
C LEU A 52 -15.57 10.60 1.15
N PHE A 53 -14.48 11.11 1.70
CA PHE A 53 -13.13 10.60 1.39
C PHE A 53 -12.99 9.14 1.81
N ASP A 54 -13.47 8.80 3.00
CA ASP A 54 -13.51 7.43 3.51
C ASP A 54 -14.28 6.48 2.58
N ALA A 55 -15.41 6.92 2.06
CA ALA A 55 -16.23 6.15 1.12
C ALA A 55 -15.51 5.91 -0.24
N LEU A 56 -14.60 6.79 -0.63
CA LEU A 56 -13.83 6.66 -1.88
C LEU A 56 -12.62 5.73 -1.76
N VAL A 57 -12.04 5.59 -0.56
CA VAL A 57 -10.73 4.93 -0.42
C VAL A 57 -10.70 3.86 0.68
N GLY A 58 -11.68 3.82 1.58
CA GLY A 58 -11.61 3.04 2.81
C GLY A 58 -11.53 1.54 2.58
N GLU A 59 -12.40 1.02 1.73
CA GLU A 59 -12.42 -0.41 1.37
C GLU A 59 -11.10 -0.83 0.73
N GLN A 60 -10.57 -0.01 -0.17
CA GLN A 60 -9.34 -0.30 -0.90
C GLN A 60 -8.12 -0.27 0.02
N ALA A 61 -8.05 0.72 0.91
CA ALA A 61 -6.96 0.81 1.88
C ALA A 61 -6.98 -0.39 2.85
N GLU A 62 -8.15 -0.73 3.38
CA GLU A 62 -8.32 -1.86 4.29
C GLU A 62 -7.98 -3.18 3.62
N TYR A 63 -8.41 -3.38 2.38
CA TYR A 63 -8.11 -4.60 1.63
C TYR A 63 -6.60 -4.83 1.47
N VAL A 64 -5.83 -3.79 1.10
CA VAL A 64 -4.38 -3.93 0.94
C VAL A 64 -3.70 -4.22 2.29
N LEU A 65 -4.11 -3.56 3.37
CA LEU A 65 -3.57 -3.84 4.70
C LEU A 65 -3.88 -5.29 5.14
N GLN A 66 -5.09 -5.79 4.92
CA GLN A 66 -5.48 -7.17 5.22
C GLN A 66 -4.75 -8.19 4.33
N LEU A 67 -4.56 -7.88 3.05
CA LEU A 67 -3.78 -8.71 2.14
C LEU A 67 -2.35 -8.87 2.65
N PHE A 68 -1.75 -7.78 3.10
CA PHE A 68 -0.39 -7.76 3.63
C PHE A 68 -0.29 -8.54 4.93
N ASP A 69 -1.20 -8.31 5.89
CA ASP A 69 -1.28 -9.06 7.15
C ASP A 69 -1.42 -10.56 6.91
N THR A 70 -2.34 -10.94 6.01
CA THR A 70 -2.57 -12.35 5.68
C THR A 70 -1.33 -12.99 5.07
N SER A 71 -0.58 -12.26 4.24
CA SER A 71 0.65 -12.76 3.62
C SER A 71 1.74 -12.98 4.66
N ILE A 72 1.94 -12.04 5.59
CA ILE A 72 2.86 -12.17 6.72
C ILE A 72 2.46 -13.36 7.61
N ASP A 73 1.20 -13.42 8.05
CA ASP A 73 0.69 -14.49 8.92
C ASP A 73 0.91 -15.88 8.32
N ASN A 74 0.68 -16.03 7.01
CA ASN A 74 0.90 -17.29 6.32
C ASN A 74 2.39 -17.66 6.24
N PHE A 75 3.24 -16.67 5.98
CA PHE A 75 4.68 -16.86 5.94
C PHE A 75 5.26 -17.24 7.32
N GLU A 76 4.85 -16.55 8.38
CA GLU A 76 5.34 -16.80 9.74
C GLU A 76 4.94 -18.19 10.30
N LYS A 77 3.83 -18.76 9.81
CA LYS A 77 3.39 -20.13 10.18
C LYS A 77 4.24 -21.23 9.54
N LEU A 78 5.05 -20.91 8.54
CA LEU A 78 5.94 -21.89 7.92
C LEU A 78 7.08 -22.29 8.88
N PRO A 79 7.55 -23.55 8.84
CA PRO A 79 8.79 -23.91 9.50
C PRO A 79 9.96 -23.04 9.01
N GLY A 80 10.92 -22.72 9.89
CA GLY A 80 11.99 -21.75 9.58
C GLY A 80 12.78 -22.04 8.30
N GLU A 81 13.10 -23.34 8.03
CA GLU A 81 13.75 -23.72 6.78
C GLU A 81 12.86 -23.42 5.55
N MET A 82 11.57 -23.62 5.66
CA MET A 82 10.60 -23.30 4.60
C MET A 82 10.47 -21.80 4.42
N GLN A 83 10.53 -20.99 5.49
CA GLN A 83 10.56 -19.54 5.39
C GLN A 83 11.73 -19.08 4.52
N THR A 84 12.94 -19.59 4.77
CA THR A 84 14.13 -19.25 3.97
C THR A 84 13.99 -19.69 2.51
N GLN A 85 13.45 -20.88 2.26
CA GLN A 85 13.27 -21.42 0.91
C GLN A 85 12.22 -20.68 0.10
N GLN A 86 11.14 -20.24 0.74
CA GLN A 86 9.98 -19.62 0.09
C GLN A 86 9.98 -18.08 0.17
N MET A 87 10.96 -17.45 0.82
CA MET A 87 11.00 -16.01 1.04
C MET A 87 10.76 -15.23 -0.26
N THR A 88 11.56 -15.49 -1.30
CA THR A 88 11.44 -14.78 -2.58
C THR A 88 10.08 -14.99 -3.25
N GLU A 89 9.57 -16.23 -3.23
CA GLU A 89 8.28 -16.55 -3.86
C GLU A 89 7.12 -15.91 -3.10
N ALA A 90 7.13 -15.98 -1.76
CA ALA A 90 6.11 -15.40 -0.91
C ALA A 90 6.06 -13.86 -1.03
N SER A 91 7.24 -13.20 -1.02
CA SER A 91 7.35 -11.74 -1.20
C SER A 91 6.82 -11.33 -2.58
N ASN A 92 7.32 -11.96 -3.64
CA ASN A 92 6.91 -11.66 -5.01
C ASN A 92 5.39 -11.86 -5.22
N ASP A 93 4.79 -12.92 -4.64
CA ASP A 93 3.34 -13.15 -4.74
C ASP A 93 2.55 -12.06 -4.00
N ALA A 94 2.96 -11.73 -2.77
CA ALA A 94 2.30 -10.70 -1.96
C ALA A 94 2.33 -9.34 -2.67
N VAL A 95 3.50 -8.90 -3.13
CA VAL A 95 3.67 -7.61 -3.80
C VAL A 95 2.96 -7.59 -5.15
N LYS A 96 3.00 -8.67 -5.92
CA LYS A 96 2.28 -8.77 -7.18
C LYS A 96 0.77 -8.63 -6.99
N ARG A 97 0.19 -9.34 -6.00
CA ARG A 97 -1.25 -9.25 -5.68
C ARG A 97 -1.64 -7.86 -5.21
N MET A 98 -0.81 -7.25 -4.36
CA MET A 98 -0.99 -5.87 -3.91
C MET A 98 -0.96 -4.90 -5.11
N LEU A 99 0.03 -5.00 -5.98
CA LEU A 99 0.17 -4.13 -7.15
C LEU A 99 -1.00 -4.32 -8.13
N ASP A 100 -1.43 -5.55 -8.38
CA ASP A 100 -2.57 -5.82 -9.25
C ASP A 100 -3.84 -5.16 -8.72
N TYR A 101 -4.12 -5.27 -7.42
CA TYR A 101 -5.27 -4.64 -6.77
C TYR A 101 -5.19 -3.11 -6.78
N ILE A 102 -4.01 -2.55 -6.53
CA ILE A 102 -3.76 -1.10 -6.59
C ILE A 102 -4.12 -0.56 -7.98
N TYR A 103 -3.65 -1.22 -9.03
CA TYR A 103 -3.93 -0.78 -10.39
C TYR A 103 -5.36 -1.02 -10.85
N ASP A 104 -6.05 -2.00 -10.29
CA ASP A 104 -7.48 -2.22 -10.53
C ASP A 104 -8.37 -1.20 -9.80
N ASN A 105 -7.81 -0.50 -8.78
CA ASN A 105 -8.45 0.55 -7.99
C ASN A 105 -7.63 1.86 -8.01
N TYR A 106 -7.10 2.22 -9.19
CA TYR A 106 -6.05 3.21 -9.34
C TYR A 106 -6.38 4.58 -8.76
N ASP A 107 -7.59 5.10 -9.02
CA ASP A 107 -8.02 6.41 -8.53
C ASP A 107 -8.06 6.48 -7.01
N ALA A 108 -8.51 5.40 -6.34
CA ALA A 108 -8.52 5.32 -4.88
C ALA A 108 -7.09 5.40 -4.31
N PHE A 109 -6.13 4.68 -4.92
CA PHE A 109 -4.74 4.73 -4.47
C PHE A 109 -4.05 6.05 -4.82
N LYS A 110 -4.40 6.71 -5.93
CA LYS A 110 -3.96 8.11 -6.17
C LYS A 110 -4.43 9.03 -5.05
N LEU A 111 -5.68 8.91 -4.60
CA LEU A 111 -6.19 9.69 -3.48
C LEU A 111 -5.44 9.38 -2.17
N ILE A 112 -5.20 8.11 -1.86
CA ILE A 112 -4.48 7.68 -0.65
C ILE A 112 -3.04 8.22 -0.64
N ILE A 113 -2.33 8.10 -1.75
CA ILE A 113 -0.90 8.43 -1.82
C ILE A 113 -0.66 9.93 -1.97
N LEU A 114 -1.47 10.63 -2.80
CA LEU A 114 -1.21 12.03 -3.14
C LEU A 114 -2.05 13.03 -2.34
N CYS A 115 -3.20 12.61 -1.83
CA CYS A 115 -4.22 13.55 -1.36
C CYS A 115 -4.62 13.37 0.10
N ALA A 116 -4.18 12.31 0.79
CA ALA A 116 -4.73 11.91 2.09
C ALA A 116 -4.26 12.75 3.28
N GLU A 117 -3.42 13.77 3.09
CA GLU A 117 -2.92 14.60 4.19
C GLU A 117 -4.07 15.26 4.97
N GLY A 118 -4.15 14.99 6.27
CA GLY A 118 -5.22 15.46 7.16
C GLY A 118 -6.35 14.44 7.34
N THR A 119 -6.25 13.25 6.74
CA THR A 119 -7.16 12.13 6.96
C THR A 119 -6.50 11.02 7.78
N LYS A 120 -7.27 10.00 8.18
CA LYS A 120 -6.73 8.79 8.83
C LYS A 120 -5.81 7.97 7.89
N TYR A 121 -5.84 8.23 6.59
CA TYR A 121 -5.03 7.54 5.58
C TYR A 121 -3.65 8.19 5.32
N ALA A 122 -3.37 9.34 5.92
CA ALA A 122 -2.08 10.05 5.75
C ALA A 122 -0.85 9.17 6.10
N ASN A 123 -1.03 8.16 6.96
CA ASN A 123 0.01 7.25 7.39
C ASN A 123 -0.09 5.85 6.75
N PHE A 124 -0.82 5.70 5.63
CA PHE A 124 -1.07 4.40 5.02
C PHE A 124 0.21 3.62 4.70
N VAL A 125 1.18 4.25 4.03
CA VAL A 125 2.48 3.63 3.71
C VAL A 125 3.25 3.28 4.98
N HIS A 126 3.23 4.14 5.99
CA HIS A 126 3.90 3.87 7.27
C HIS A 126 3.31 2.66 8.02
N GLN A 127 2.00 2.40 7.88
CA GLN A 127 1.40 1.20 8.47
C GLN A 127 1.95 -0.08 7.83
N ILE A 128 2.13 -0.10 6.51
CA ILE A 128 2.73 -1.22 5.79
C ILE A 128 4.20 -1.39 6.21
N VAL A 129 4.96 -0.30 6.25
CA VAL A 129 6.37 -0.31 6.70
C VAL A 129 6.52 -0.87 8.10
N ALA A 130 5.65 -0.49 9.05
CA ALA A 130 5.71 -0.99 10.42
C ALA A 130 5.49 -2.51 10.49
N LYS A 131 4.53 -3.04 9.71
CA LYS A 131 4.27 -4.49 9.61
C LYS A 131 5.46 -5.25 9.01
N GLU A 132 6.07 -4.71 7.97
CA GLU A 132 7.28 -5.28 7.36
C GLU A 132 8.46 -5.32 8.34
N GLU A 133 8.64 -4.26 9.14
CA GLU A 133 9.66 -4.25 10.18
C GLU A 133 9.43 -5.35 11.22
N GLU A 134 8.20 -5.50 11.71
CA GLU A 134 7.82 -6.54 12.67
C GLU A 134 8.11 -7.94 12.10
N SER A 135 7.69 -8.21 10.87
CA SER A 135 7.92 -9.48 10.18
C SER A 135 9.41 -9.74 9.95
N THR A 136 10.18 -8.72 9.58
CA THR A 136 11.65 -8.84 9.43
C THR A 136 12.31 -9.26 10.76
N TYR A 137 11.90 -8.68 11.90
CA TYR A 137 12.44 -9.07 13.21
C TYR A 137 11.98 -10.47 13.63
N ALA A 138 10.75 -10.85 13.31
CA ALA A 138 10.27 -12.22 13.54
C ALA A 138 11.13 -13.22 12.78
N TYR A 139 11.41 -12.96 11.51
CA TYR A 139 12.27 -13.81 10.68
C TYR A 139 13.71 -13.88 11.20
N ILE A 140 14.33 -12.75 11.60
CA ILE A 140 15.66 -12.74 12.24
C ILE A 140 15.65 -13.61 13.50
N THR A 141 14.59 -13.57 14.28
CA THR A 141 14.45 -14.41 15.48
C THR A 141 14.38 -15.89 15.11
N THR A 142 13.61 -16.24 14.07
CA THR A 142 13.53 -17.60 13.53
C THR A 142 14.90 -18.10 13.08
N LEU A 143 15.67 -17.32 12.34
CA LEU A 143 17.03 -17.69 11.92
C LEU A 143 17.94 -18.00 13.12
N LYS A 144 17.91 -17.19 14.17
CA LYS A 144 18.68 -17.44 15.40
C LYS A 144 18.25 -18.70 16.12
N GLN A 145 16.95 -19.00 16.18
CA GLN A 145 16.42 -20.25 16.75
C GLN A 145 16.86 -21.49 15.98
N MET A 146 17.07 -21.35 14.66
CA MET A 146 17.64 -22.40 13.81
C MET A 146 19.16 -22.54 13.95
N GLY A 147 19.80 -21.79 14.84
CA GLY A 147 21.25 -21.81 15.05
C GLY A 147 22.04 -21.05 13.97
N ARG A 148 21.40 -20.21 13.14
CA ARG A 148 22.09 -19.37 12.18
C ARG A 148 22.74 -18.18 12.89
N SER A 149 23.98 -17.86 12.52
CA SER A 149 24.66 -16.66 12.99
C SER A 149 24.19 -15.49 12.13
N VAL A 150 23.44 -14.58 12.74
CA VAL A 150 23.02 -13.33 12.09
C VAL A 150 23.72 -12.19 12.82
N GLU A 151 24.51 -11.43 12.09
CA GLU A 151 25.18 -10.24 12.63
C GLU A 151 24.13 -9.20 13.11
N PRO A 152 24.47 -8.41 14.14
CA PRO A 152 23.57 -7.38 14.63
C PRO A 152 23.21 -6.35 13.56
N ILE A 153 21.96 -6.29 13.16
CA ILE A 153 21.46 -5.30 12.20
C ILE A 153 20.94 -4.08 12.95
N ASN A 154 21.36 -2.89 12.53
CA ASN A 154 20.88 -1.63 13.09
C ASN A 154 19.38 -1.48 12.83
N LYS A 155 18.59 -1.21 13.89
CA LYS A 155 17.15 -1.03 13.79
C LYS A 155 16.75 0.02 12.77
N LYS A 156 17.48 1.13 12.69
CA LYS A 156 17.21 2.18 11.70
C LYS A 156 17.43 1.68 10.27
N MET A 157 18.35 0.71 10.07
CA MET A 157 18.59 0.11 8.74
C MET A 157 17.36 -0.69 8.28
N VAL A 158 16.76 -1.50 9.15
CA VAL A 158 15.54 -2.25 8.83
C VAL A 158 14.43 -1.28 8.40
N HIS A 159 14.20 -0.23 9.20
CA HIS A 159 13.23 0.82 8.87
C HIS A 159 13.51 1.48 7.52
N MET A 160 14.75 1.89 7.28
CA MET A 160 15.12 2.61 6.05
C MET A 160 14.97 1.74 4.79
N VAL A 161 15.29 0.45 4.89
CA VAL A 161 15.13 -0.49 3.75
C VAL A 161 13.66 -0.75 3.48
N ALA A 162 12.86 -1.05 4.51
CA ALA A 162 11.41 -1.23 4.36
C ALA A 162 10.73 0.03 3.82
N SER A 163 11.05 1.21 4.36
CA SER A 163 10.54 2.49 3.86
C SER A 163 10.94 2.73 2.40
N GLY A 164 12.19 2.42 2.02
CA GLY A 164 12.67 2.58 0.65
C GLY A 164 11.93 1.67 -0.33
N LEU A 165 11.69 0.41 0.05
CA LEU A 165 10.94 -0.54 -0.76
C LEU A 165 9.48 -0.05 -1.00
N PHE A 166 8.73 0.21 0.07
CA PHE A 166 7.31 0.57 -0.08
C PHE A 166 7.12 1.95 -0.69
N THR A 167 7.95 2.94 -0.32
CA THR A 167 7.93 4.23 -1.04
C THR A 167 8.21 4.02 -2.51
N GLY A 168 9.24 3.22 -2.87
CA GLY A 168 9.56 2.90 -4.25
C GLY A 168 8.41 2.22 -5.01
N ILE A 169 7.66 1.31 -4.36
CA ILE A 169 6.46 0.70 -4.96
C ILE A 169 5.40 1.77 -5.25
N PHE A 170 5.12 2.67 -4.31
CA PHE A 170 4.10 3.70 -4.49
C PHE A 170 4.53 4.86 -5.41
N GLU A 171 5.84 5.03 -5.70
CA GLU A 171 6.31 5.94 -6.75
C GLU A 171 5.71 5.60 -8.13
N THR A 172 5.31 4.35 -8.35
CA THR A 172 4.59 3.96 -9.59
C THR A 172 3.26 4.70 -9.74
N ILE A 173 2.60 5.02 -8.63
CA ILE A 173 1.36 5.80 -8.60
C ILE A 173 1.64 7.30 -8.71
N VAL A 174 2.69 7.79 -8.02
CA VAL A 174 3.10 9.20 -8.05
C VAL A 174 3.45 9.64 -9.47
N HIS A 175 4.10 8.75 -10.24
CA HIS A 175 4.56 9.02 -11.61
C HIS A 175 3.61 8.53 -12.71
N ASP A 176 2.38 8.12 -12.38
CA ASP A 176 1.40 7.61 -13.35
C ASP A 176 1.97 6.50 -14.27
N MET A 177 2.82 5.62 -13.69
CA MET A 177 3.49 4.56 -14.44
C MET A 177 2.45 3.56 -14.98
N PRO A 178 2.51 3.13 -16.24
CA PRO A 178 1.62 2.10 -16.76
C PRO A 178 1.77 0.77 -16.00
N LYS A 179 0.68 0.03 -15.78
CA LYS A 179 0.66 -1.23 -14.99
C LYS A 179 1.74 -2.23 -15.41
N SER A 180 2.00 -2.38 -16.73
CA SER A 180 3.03 -3.29 -17.24
C SER A 180 4.45 -2.86 -16.84
N GLU A 181 4.74 -1.57 -16.94
CA GLU A 181 6.03 -0.99 -16.56
C GLU A 181 6.23 -1.04 -15.04
N ALA A 182 5.19 -0.71 -14.28
CA ALA A 182 5.21 -0.81 -12.83
C ALA A 182 5.54 -2.23 -12.32
N LYS A 183 4.96 -3.26 -12.95
CA LYS A 183 5.26 -4.65 -12.63
C LYS A 183 6.73 -5.00 -12.83
N GLU A 184 7.30 -4.57 -13.95
CA GLU A 184 8.72 -4.81 -14.24
C GLU A 184 9.63 -4.06 -13.26
N TYR A 185 9.33 -2.78 -13.03
CA TYR A 185 10.05 -1.95 -12.08
C TYR A 185 10.04 -2.53 -10.66
N VAL A 186 8.86 -2.90 -10.16
CA VAL A 186 8.72 -3.43 -8.80
C VAL A 186 9.45 -4.77 -8.64
N LEU A 187 9.41 -5.67 -9.63
CA LEU A 187 10.18 -6.91 -9.60
C LEU A 187 11.70 -6.66 -9.54
N GLN A 188 12.20 -5.63 -10.24
CA GLN A 188 13.62 -5.26 -10.16
C GLN A 188 13.97 -4.70 -8.78
N LEU A 189 13.10 -3.87 -8.21
CA LEU A 189 13.27 -3.30 -6.87
C LEU A 189 13.27 -4.40 -5.80
N GLU A 190 12.36 -5.36 -5.87
CA GLU A 190 12.33 -6.51 -4.95
C GLU A 190 13.59 -7.36 -5.04
N ARG A 191 14.06 -7.66 -6.25
CA ARG A 191 15.32 -8.40 -6.45
C ARG A 191 16.52 -7.67 -5.82
N PHE A 192 16.56 -6.35 -5.95
CA PHE A 192 17.60 -5.52 -5.34
C PHE A 192 17.55 -5.60 -3.81
N CYS A 193 16.36 -5.43 -3.22
CA CYS A 193 16.16 -5.52 -1.76
C CYS A 193 16.46 -6.94 -1.24
N SER A 194 15.98 -7.98 -1.92
CA SER A 194 16.23 -9.38 -1.54
C SER A 194 17.70 -9.71 -1.52
N ALA A 195 18.48 -9.29 -2.53
CA ALA A 195 19.93 -9.51 -2.56
C ALA A 195 20.66 -8.79 -1.40
N GLY A 196 20.20 -7.58 -1.05
CA GLY A 196 20.72 -6.86 0.12
C GLY A 196 20.40 -7.57 1.44
N TRP A 197 19.17 -8.09 1.58
CA TRP A 197 18.79 -8.87 2.77
C TRP A 197 19.55 -10.20 2.87
N GLU A 198 19.75 -10.93 1.76
CA GLU A 198 20.58 -12.14 1.76
C GLU A 198 21.98 -11.87 2.32
N GLU A 199 22.60 -10.78 1.90
CA GLU A 199 23.94 -10.38 2.35
C GLU A 199 23.93 -10.02 3.84
N LEU A 200 22.99 -9.18 4.30
CA LEU A 200 22.91 -8.74 5.68
C LEU A 200 22.56 -9.87 6.66
N LEU A 201 21.74 -10.84 6.23
CA LEU A 201 21.30 -11.96 7.07
C LEU A 201 22.23 -13.17 6.98
N GLY A 202 23.17 -13.19 6.04
CA GLY A 202 24.08 -14.32 5.81
C GLY A 202 23.36 -15.60 5.32
N VAL A 203 22.24 -15.43 4.60
CA VAL A 203 21.42 -16.54 4.07
C VAL A 203 21.24 -16.40 2.56
N ARG A 204 20.71 -17.45 1.93
CA ARG A 204 20.26 -17.40 0.54
C ARG A 204 18.79 -17.78 0.49
N PHE A 205 18.00 -16.97 -0.17
CA PHE A 205 16.57 -17.21 -0.35
C PHE A 205 16.32 -18.11 -1.57
N GLY A 206 15.33 -18.99 -1.45
CA GLY A 206 14.96 -19.93 -2.50
C GLY A 206 15.66 -21.28 -2.42
N ASN A 207 15.23 -22.20 -3.27
CA ASN A 207 15.88 -23.49 -3.48
C ASN A 207 17.03 -23.30 -4.48
N LYS A 208 18.23 -23.66 -4.08
CA LYS A 208 19.34 -23.87 -5.00
C LYS A 208 19.33 -25.28 -5.52
#